data_5e3dd81de9a238f9c226f5b4c3fd2fc3
#
_entry.id   5e3dd81de9a238f9c226f5b4c3fd2fc3
#
_cell.length_a   1.000
_cell.length_b   1.000
_cell.length_c   1.000
_cell.angle_alpha   90.00
_cell.angle_beta   90.00
_cell.angle_gamma   90.00
#
_symmetry.space_group_name_H-M   'P 1'
#
loop_
_entity.id
_entity.type
_entity.pdbx_description
1 polymer ?
#
loop_
_entity_poly.entity_id
_entity_poly.type
_entity_poly.pdbx_seq_one_letter_code
_entity_poly.pdbx_strand_id
1 'polypeptide(L)'
;MDNLSLTFENMGVRLPYSMDAEQAVLGAALLQGDCIPTLVEKLRPEHFFARQNGEIFAELVRLFTGGAAIDFVTVLNAVVSAGTFATSDEAKVYLTGLAETVPSISNVEYYANIVYEKYLVRQLMAAAKDILEQTAEEPDADILLESAEQKIYEI
;
A
#
# COMPACT_ATOMS: atom_id res chain seq x y z
N MET A 1 -3.88 1.54 14.12
CA MET A 1 -2.82 2.48 13.80
C MET A 1 -1.53 1.99 14.43
N ASP A 2 -0.47 1.95 13.69
CA ASP A 2 0.79 1.42 14.19
C ASP A 2 1.54 2.45 15.06
N ASN A 3 2.59 1.98 15.75
CA ASN A 3 3.41 2.83 16.60
C ASN A 3 4.15 3.92 15.81
N LEU A 4 4.44 3.65 14.53
CA LEU A 4 5.15 4.58 13.67
C LEU A 4 4.33 5.84 13.44
N SER A 5 3.07 5.66 13.03
CA SER A 5 2.14 6.78 12.78
C SER A 5 1.96 7.63 14.03
N LEU A 6 1.73 7.00 15.18
CA LEU A 6 1.52 7.69 16.45
C LEU A 6 2.78 8.47 16.87
N THR A 7 3.97 7.89 16.71
CA THR A 7 5.25 8.53 17.04
C THR A 7 5.44 9.80 16.22
N PHE A 8 5.21 9.75 14.91
CA PHE A 8 5.37 10.91 14.05
C PHE A 8 4.30 11.98 14.29
N GLU A 9 3.07 11.57 14.60
CA GLU A 9 2.02 12.52 14.98
C GLU A 9 2.40 13.31 16.24
N ASN A 10 2.98 12.64 17.24
CA ASN A 10 3.45 13.27 18.46
C ASN A 10 4.59 14.26 18.18
N MET A 11 5.34 14.09 17.10
CA MET A 11 6.39 15.02 16.65
C MET A 11 5.87 16.09 15.71
N GLY A 12 4.57 16.11 15.42
CA GLY A 12 3.96 17.05 14.47
C GLY A 12 4.18 16.67 13.01
N VAL A 13 4.54 15.41 12.73
CA VAL A 13 4.82 14.90 11.37
C VAL A 13 3.79 13.83 11.01
N ARG A 14 3.22 13.93 9.82
CA ARG A 14 2.25 12.95 9.31
C ARG A 14 2.91 12.01 8.32
N LEU A 15 2.49 10.74 8.34
CA LEU A 15 2.89 9.78 7.33
C LEU A 15 2.25 10.16 5.98
N PRO A 16 3.04 10.26 4.91
CA PRO A 16 2.49 10.56 3.59
C PRO A 16 1.77 9.38 2.99
N TYR A 17 0.63 9.66 2.37
CA TYR A 17 -0.13 8.70 1.58
C TYR A 17 -1.03 9.46 0.60
N SER A 18 -1.55 8.76 -0.39
CA SER A 18 -2.57 9.29 -1.30
C SER A 18 -3.70 8.28 -1.40
N MET A 19 -4.76 8.50 -0.64
CA MET A 19 -5.93 7.63 -0.69
C MET A 19 -6.57 7.65 -2.08
N ASP A 20 -6.61 8.82 -2.72
CA ASP A 20 -7.14 8.96 -4.07
C ASP A 20 -6.37 8.10 -5.08
N ALA A 21 -5.03 8.08 -5.00
CA ALA A 21 -4.22 7.26 -5.88
C ALA A 21 -4.40 5.76 -5.60
N GLU A 22 -4.47 5.38 -4.32
CA GLU A 22 -4.72 3.98 -3.94
C GLU A 22 -6.06 3.49 -4.49
N GLN A 23 -7.09 4.28 -4.31
CA GLN A 23 -8.43 3.94 -4.78
C GLN A 23 -8.53 3.95 -6.31
N ALA A 24 -7.83 4.87 -6.97
CA ALA A 24 -7.79 4.92 -8.44
C ALA A 24 -7.12 3.67 -9.03
N VAL A 25 -6.03 3.20 -8.44
CA VAL A 25 -5.35 1.97 -8.85
C VAL A 25 -6.29 0.76 -8.72
N LEU A 26 -6.91 0.61 -7.57
CA LEU A 26 -7.81 -0.53 -7.31
C LEU A 26 -9.06 -0.48 -8.17
N GLY A 27 -9.65 0.70 -8.33
CA GLY A 27 -10.83 0.90 -9.18
C GLY A 27 -10.53 0.57 -10.63
N ALA A 28 -9.38 1.01 -11.16
CA ALA A 28 -8.94 0.67 -12.51
C ALA A 28 -8.79 -0.85 -12.69
N ALA A 29 -8.21 -1.52 -11.70
CA ALA A 29 -8.07 -2.97 -11.74
C ALA A 29 -9.41 -3.70 -11.78
N LEU A 30 -10.42 -3.17 -11.07
CA LEU A 30 -11.76 -3.75 -11.07
C LEU A 30 -12.50 -3.54 -12.39
N LEU A 31 -12.30 -2.38 -13.03
CA LEU A 31 -12.99 -2.03 -14.27
C LEU A 31 -12.32 -2.58 -15.50
N GLN A 32 -10.99 -2.68 -15.49
CA GLN A 32 -10.23 -3.09 -16.66
C GLN A 32 -9.06 -3.99 -16.24
N GLY A 33 -9.28 -5.28 -16.31
CA GLY A 33 -8.28 -6.28 -15.94
C GLY A 33 -6.99 -6.21 -16.75
N ASP A 34 -7.00 -5.58 -17.92
CA ASP A 34 -5.82 -5.43 -18.80
C ASP A 34 -4.69 -4.66 -18.14
N CYS A 35 -4.98 -3.81 -17.14
CA CYS A 35 -3.95 -3.06 -16.43
C CYS A 35 -3.28 -3.86 -15.30
N ILE A 36 -3.84 -4.99 -14.91
CA ILE A 36 -3.32 -5.77 -13.77
C ILE A 36 -1.88 -6.25 -13.96
N PRO A 37 -1.47 -6.77 -15.13
CA PRO A 37 -0.05 -7.13 -15.33
C PRO A 37 0.91 -5.99 -15.05
N THR A 38 0.58 -4.77 -15.48
CA THR A 38 1.38 -3.57 -15.20
C THR A 38 1.42 -3.28 -13.71
N LEU A 39 0.28 -3.38 -13.02
CA LEU A 39 0.19 -3.08 -11.59
C LEU A 39 1.00 -4.07 -10.75
N VAL A 40 0.94 -5.38 -11.07
CA VAL A 40 1.68 -6.38 -10.29
C VAL A 40 3.20 -6.31 -10.51
N GLU A 41 3.65 -5.68 -11.58
CA GLU A 41 5.07 -5.38 -11.77
C GLU A 41 5.54 -4.22 -10.91
N LYS A 42 4.69 -3.22 -10.69
CA LYS A 42 5.04 -1.98 -10.02
C LYS A 42 4.75 -1.95 -8.54
N LEU A 43 3.72 -2.66 -8.11
CA LEU A 43 3.20 -2.56 -6.74
C LEU A 43 3.17 -3.90 -6.03
N ARG A 44 3.21 -3.81 -4.70
CA ARG A 44 3.02 -4.91 -3.77
C ARG A 44 1.93 -4.52 -2.78
N PRO A 45 1.28 -5.47 -2.12
CA PRO A 45 0.26 -5.16 -1.10
C PRO A 45 0.75 -4.21 -0.01
N GLU A 46 2.00 -4.36 0.43
CA GLU A 46 2.60 -3.53 1.49
C GLU A 46 2.83 -2.07 1.09
N HIS A 47 2.75 -1.74 -0.21
CA HIS A 47 2.88 -0.36 -0.67
C HIS A 47 1.66 0.50 -0.34
N PHE A 48 0.53 -0.12 -0.06
CA PHE A 48 -0.70 0.59 0.25
C PHE A 48 -0.73 1.00 1.72
N PHE A 49 -1.12 2.25 1.96
CA PHE A 49 -1.22 2.77 3.32
C PHE A 49 -2.45 2.22 4.04
N ALA A 50 -3.61 2.21 3.37
CA ALA A 50 -4.85 1.70 3.95
C ALA A 50 -4.80 0.17 3.97
N ARG A 51 -5.04 -0.43 5.14
CA ARG A 51 -5.01 -1.88 5.32
C ARG A 51 -5.92 -2.60 4.32
N GLN A 52 -7.17 -2.14 4.20
CA GLN A 52 -8.11 -2.77 3.29
C GLN A 52 -7.67 -2.68 1.83
N ASN A 53 -7.03 -1.57 1.43
CA ASN A 53 -6.53 -1.42 0.06
C ASN A 53 -5.40 -2.42 -0.23
N GLY A 54 -4.48 -2.59 0.72
CA GLY A 54 -3.42 -3.59 0.60
C GLY A 54 -3.96 -5.01 0.52
N GLU A 55 -4.98 -5.33 1.32
CA GLU A 55 -5.61 -6.66 1.30
C GLU A 55 -6.38 -6.90 0.00
N ILE A 56 -7.05 -5.89 -0.53
CA ILE A 56 -7.71 -6.01 -1.85
C ILE A 56 -6.66 -6.28 -2.92
N PHE A 57 -5.57 -5.53 -2.91
CA PHE A 57 -4.49 -5.74 -3.88
C PHE A 57 -3.87 -7.13 -3.75
N ALA A 58 -3.70 -7.64 -2.54
CA ALA A 58 -3.20 -9.00 -2.30
C ALA A 58 -4.12 -10.04 -2.96
N GLU A 59 -5.44 -9.85 -2.88
CA GLU A 59 -6.39 -10.76 -3.52
C GLU A 59 -6.35 -10.63 -5.05
N LEU A 60 -6.15 -9.42 -5.58
CA LEU A 60 -5.95 -9.23 -7.02
C LEU A 60 -4.71 -9.98 -7.51
N VAL A 61 -3.60 -9.88 -6.79
CA VAL A 61 -2.35 -10.59 -7.12
C VAL A 61 -2.57 -12.11 -7.07
N ARG A 62 -3.25 -12.59 -6.05
CA ARG A 62 -3.54 -14.02 -5.89
C ARG A 62 -4.39 -14.55 -7.04
N LEU A 63 -5.44 -13.85 -7.41
CA LEU A 63 -6.30 -14.22 -8.53
C LEU A 63 -5.53 -14.18 -9.86
N PHE A 64 -4.75 -13.15 -10.08
CA PHE A 64 -3.94 -13.01 -11.28
C PHE A 64 -2.93 -14.15 -11.41
N THR A 65 -2.19 -14.43 -10.34
CA THR A 65 -1.18 -15.48 -10.31
C THR A 65 -1.81 -16.87 -10.54
N GLY A 66 -3.01 -17.09 -10.02
CA GLY A 66 -3.75 -18.32 -10.19
C GLY A 66 -4.43 -18.47 -11.56
N GLY A 67 -4.32 -17.47 -12.43
CA GLY A 67 -4.97 -17.51 -13.74
C GLY A 67 -6.49 -17.38 -13.70
N ALA A 68 -7.05 -16.93 -12.57
CA ALA A 68 -8.48 -16.75 -12.43
C ALA A 68 -8.97 -15.50 -13.18
N ALA A 69 -10.22 -15.53 -13.61
CA ALA A 69 -10.85 -14.32 -14.14
C ALA A 69 -10.97 -13.27 -13.03
N ILE A 70 -10.66 -12.03 -13.36
CA ILE A 70 -10.72 -10.91 -12.42
C ILE A 70 -11.82 -9.97 -12.86
N ASP A 71 -12.89 -9.94 -12.08
CA ASP A 71 -14.01 -9.02 -12.24
C ASP A 71 -14.55 -8.65 -10.86
N PHE A 72 -15.56 -7.81 -10.83
CA PHE A 72 -16.15 -7.33 -9.57
C PHE A 72 -16.58 -8.49 -8.66
N VAL A 73 -17.23 -9.51 -9.23
CA VAL A 73 -17.79 -10.62 -8.44
C VAL A 73 -16.68 -11.50 -7.86
N THR A 74 -15.66 -11.83 -8.66
CA THR A 74 -14.56 -12.67 -8.18
C THR A 74 -13.75 -11.95 -7.10
N VAL A 75 -13.52 -10.66 -7.25
CA VAL A 75 -12.81 -9.87 -6.24
C VAL A 75 -13.66 -9.72 -4.98
N LEU A 76 -14.95 -9.45 -5.11
CA LEU A 76 -15.86 -9.38 -3.96
C LEU A 76 -15.84 -10.67 -3.15
N ASN A 77 -15.98 -11.81 -3.82
CA ASN A 77 -15.93 -13.11 -3.13
C ASN A 77 -14.59 -13.35 -2.45
N ALA A 78 -13.49 -12.97 -3.09
CA ALA A 78 -12.14 -13.14 -2.54
C ALA A 78 -11.94 -12.31 -1.27
N VAL A 79 -12.31 -11.04 -1.27
CA VAL A 79 -12.10 -10.17 -0.10
C VAL A 79 -13.06 -10.52 1.05
N VAL A 80 -14.27 -10.98 0.74
CA VAL A 80 -15.19 -11.49 1.76
C VAL A 80 -14.62 -12.74 2.43
N SER A 81 -14.13 -13.69 1.63
CA SER A 81 -13.51 -14.92 2.14
C SER A 81 -12.25 -14.64 2.96
N ALA A 82 -11.48 -13.63 2.59
CA ALA A 82 -10.26 -13.23 3.29
C ALA A 82 -10.55 -12.47 4.60
N GLY A 83 -11.79 -12.05 4.84
CA GLY A 83 -12.14 -11.32 6.06
C GLY A 83 -11.66 -9.88 6.07
N THR A 84 -11.42 -9.28 4.91
CA THR A 84 -10.95 -7.89 4.79
C THR A 84 -11.95 -6.90 5.38
N PHE A 85 -13.24 -7.21 5.25
CA PHE A 85 -14.34 -6.40 5.78
C PHE A 85 -15.15 -7.23 6.77
N ALA A 86 -15.77 -6.55 7.73
CA ALA A 86 -16.59 -7.21 8.75
C ALA A 86 -17.81 -7.91 8.15
N THR A 87 -18.40 -7.34 7.10
CA THR A 87 -19.58 -7.90 6.44
C THR A 87 -19.41 -7.88 4.92
N SER A 88 -20.18 -8.76 4.25
CA SER A 88 -20.26 -8.78 2.79
C SER A 88 -20.79 -7.46 2.23
N ASP A 89 -21.76 -6.84 2.92
CA ASP A 89 -22.33 -5.56 2.50
C ASP A 89 -21.31 -4.43 2.53
N GLU A 90 -20.48 -4.37 3.56
CA GLU A 90 -19.39 -3.38 3.65
C GLU A 90 -18.40 -3.55 2.51
N ALA A 91 -18.01 -4.78 2.20
CA ALA A 91 -17.14 -5.10 1.09
C ALA A 91 -17.73 -4.63 -0.24
N LYS A 92 -19.00 -4.91 -0.46
CA LYS A 92 -19.70 -4.53 -1.69
C LYS A 92 -19.78 -3.01 -1.85
N VAL A 93 -20.11 -2.28 -0.78
CA VAL A 93 -20.16 -0.82 -0.79
C VAL A 93 -18.78 -0.24 -1.13
N TYR A 94 -17.74 -0.76 -0.49
CA TYR A 94 -16.38 -0.25 -0.72
C TYR A 94 -15.92 -0.50 -2.16
N LEU A 95 -16.07 -1.71 -2.67
CA LEU A 95 -15.67 -2.06 -4.03
C LEU A 95 -16.49 -1.28 -5.07
N THR A 96 -17.79 -1.09 -4.84
CA THR A 96 -18.63 -0.27 -5.71
C THR A 96 -18.11 1.16 -5.77
N GLY A 97 -17.76 1.73 -4.62
CA GLY A 97 -17.17 3.06 -4.55
C GLY A 97 -15.86 3.17 -5.33
N LEU A 98 -15.00 2.16 -5.25
CA LEU A 98 -13.75 2.12 -6.03
C LEU A 98 -14.04 2.16 -7.53
N ALA A 99 -14.98 1.34 -7.99
CA ALA A 99 -15.33 1.26 -9.41
C ALA A 99 -15.92 2.57 -9.94
N GLU A 100 -16.68 3.29 -9.12
CA GLU A 100 -17.37 4.51 -9.51
C GLU A 100 -16.46 5.75 -9.52
N THR A 101 -15.34 5.74 -8.78
CA THR A 101 -14.53 6.94 -8.56
C THR A 101 -13.26 7.00 -9.41
N VAL A 102 -13.06 6.06 -10.34
CA VAL A 102 -11.85 6.04 -11.19
C VAL A 102 -11.87 7.23 -12.16
N PRO A 103 -10.92 8.18 -12.04
CA PRO A 103 -10.93 9.36 -12.89
C PRO A 103 -10.48 9.07 -14.33
N SER A 104 -9.53 8.13 -14.52
CA SER A 104 -9.06 7.74 -15.84
C SER A 104 -8.27 6.43 -15.77
N ILE A 105 -8.68 5.44 -16.53
CA ILE A 105 -8.00 4.15 -16.61
C ILE A 105 -6.64 4.29 -17.32
N SER A 106 -6.53 5.22 -18.28
CA SER A 106 -5.29 5.43 -19.02
C SER A 106 -4.15 5.97 -18.15
N ASN A 107 -4.44 6.52 -16.97
CA ASN A 107 -3.47 7.08 -16.06
C ASN A 107 -3.08 6.13 -14.90
N VAL A 108 -3.39 4.85 -15.02
CA VAL A 108 -3.16 3.91 -13.91
C VAL A 108 -1.69 3.84 -13.48
N GLU A 109 -0.75 3.91 -14.40
CA GLU A 109 0.68 3.94 -14.05
C GLU A 109 1.05 5.19 -13.25
N TYR A 110 0.47 6.33 -13.59
CA TYR A 110 0.68 7.56 -12.86
C TYR A 110 0.25 7.42 -11.40
N TYR A 111 -0.94 6.85 -11.17
CA TYR A 111 -1.43 6.63 -9.82
C TYR A 111 -0.63 5.57 -9.08
N ALA A 112 -0.21 4.51 -9.76
CA ALA A 112 0.66 3.50 -9.18
C ALA A 112 1.99 4.08 -8.72
N ASN A 113 2.58 4.98 -9.50
CA ASN A 113 3.81 5.67 -9.13
C ASN A 113 3.62 6.53 -7.88
N ILE A 114 2.48 7.22 -7.75
CA ILE A 114 2.17 7.99 -6.53
C ILE A 114 2.10 7.08 -5.32
N VAL A 115 1.41 5.94 -5.42
CA VAL A 115 1.31 4.97 -4.33
C VAL A 115 2.72 4.52 -3.90
N TYR A 116 3.55 4.16 -4.85
CA TYR A 116 4.90 3.67 -4.58
C TYR A 116 5.79 4.75 -3.97
N GLU A 117 5.77 5.98 -4.50
CA GLU A 117 6.56 7.10 -3.96
C GLU A 117 6.18 7.42 -2.52
N LYS A 118 4.91 7.43 -2.20
CA LYS A 118 4.45 7.64 -0.82
C LYS A 118 4.94 6.52 0.11
N TYR A 119 4.92 5.29 -0.35
CA TYR A 119 5.48 4.17 0.38
C TYR A 119 6.98 4.36 0.65
N LEU A 120 7.76 4.75 -0.36
CA LEU A 120 9.20 4.98 -0.19
C LEU A 120 9.48 6.04 0.87
N VAL A 121 8.71 7.13 0.88
CA VAL A 121 8.90 8.17 1.90
C VAL A 121 8.55 7.63 3.28
N ARG A 122 7.49 6.84 3.42
CA ARG A 122 7.17 6.20 4.71
C ARG A 122 8.30 5.27 5.17
N GLN A 123 8.92 4.53 4.26
CA GLN A 123 10.06 3.67 4.58
C GLN A 123 11.28 4.48 5.03
N LEU A 124 11.52 5.61 4.37
CA LEU A 124 12.59 6.51 4.78
C LEU A 124 12.33 7.07 6.18
N MET A 125 11.10 7.44 6.49
CA MET A 125 10.72 7.93 7.82
C MET A 125 10.90 6.84 8.89
N ALA A 126 10.53 5.60 8.57
CA ALA A 126 10.74 4.48 9.48
C ALA A 126 12.23 4.24 9.75
N ALA A 127 13.06 4.29 8.71
CA ALA A 127 14.51 4.17 8.84
C ALA A 127 15.10 5.30 9.70
N ALA A 128 14.64 6.53 9.48
CA ALA A 128 15.08 7.69 10.27
C ALA A 128 14.73 7.53 11.75
N LYS A 129 13.53 7.04 12.05
CA LYS A 129 13.09 6.75 13.43
C LYS A 129 14.01 5.71 14.07
N ASP A 130 14.27 4.61 13.37
CA ASP A 130 15.13 3.54 13.88
C ASP A 130 16.56 4.02 14.11
N ILE A 131 17.08 4.83 13.21
CA ILE A 131 18.42 5.44 13.35
C ILE A 131 18.45 6.30 14.61
N LEU A 132 17.45 7.16 14.79
CA LEU A 132 17.38 8.03 15.95
C LEU A 132 17.29 7.23 17.25
N GLU A 133 16.46 6.21 17.31
CA GLU A 133 16.32 5.35 18.49
C GLU A 133 17.64 4.64 18.83
N GLN A 134 18.35 4.17 17.81
CA GLN A 134 19.61 3.46 18.00
C GLN A 134 20.68 4.36 18.60
N THR A 135 20.68 5.66 18.32
CA THR A 135 21.65 6.60 18.90
C THR A 135 21.54 6.70 20.41
N ALA A 136 20.39 6.39 20.98
CA ALA A 136 20.20 6.39 22.43
C ALA A 136 20.80 5.18 23.13
N GLU A 137 21.02 4.08 22.40
CA GLU A 137 21.45 2.79 22.95
C GLU A 137 22.89 2.45 22.61
N GLU A 138 23.38 2.80 21.42
CA GLU A 138 24.72 2.45 20.93
C GLU A 138 25.65 3.64 21.05
N PRO A 139 26.75 3.54 21.88
CA PRO A 139 27.69 4.64 22.04
C PRO A 139 28.74 4.75 20.94
N ASP A 140 28.93 3.71 20.12
CA ASP A 140 29.97 3.69 19.09
C ASP A 140 29.48 4.35 17.80
N ALA A 141 30.10 5.48 17.41
CA ALA A 141 29.73 6.23 16.23
C ALA A 141 29.89 5.43 14.93
N ASP A 142 30.92 4.63 14.82
CA ASP A 142 31.18 3.84 13.59
C ASP A 142 30.08 2.78 13.40
N ILE A 143 29.65 2.13 14.48
CA ILE A 143 28.53 1.16 14.45
C ILE A 143 27.24 1.88 14.04
N LEU A 144 26.97 3.06 14.58
CA LEU A 144 25.80 3.84 14.24
C LEU A 144 25.77 4.23 12.77
N LEU A 145 26.90 4.73 12.23
CA LEU A 145 26.98 5.13 10.83
C LEU A 145 26.81 3.95 9.89
N GLU A 146 27.45 2.84 10.18
CA GLU A 146 27.34 1.63 9.36
C GLU A 146 25.90 1.09 9.36
N SER A 147 25.26 1.07 10.52
CA SER A 147 23.88 0.65 10.65
C SER A 147 22.93 1.57 9.91
N ALA A 148 23.15 2.89 9.98
CA ALA A 148 22.32 3.88 9.27
C ALA A 148 22.44 3.70 7.74
N GLU A 149 23.64 3.52 7.22
CA GLU A 149 23.87 3.25 5.80
C GLU A 149 23.12 2.01 5.35
N GLN A 150 23.18 0.94 6.15
CA GLN A 150 22.50 -0.32 5.84
C GLN A 150 20.99 -0.12 5.78
N LYS A 151 20.41 0.57 6.75
CA LYS A 151 18.95 0.81 6.81
C LYS A 151 18.46 1.61 5.60
N ILE A 152 19.21 2.62 5.17
CA ILE A 152 18.85 3.42 4.00
C ILE A 152 19.03 2.59 2.72
N TYR A 153 20.09 1.82 2.64
CA TYR A 153 20.36 0.97 1.47
C TYR A 153 19.25 -0.07 1.24
N GLU A 154 18.66 -0.59 2.31
CA GLU A 154 17.63 -1.62 2.24
C GLU A 154 16.24 -1.09 1.82
N ILE A 155 16.08 0.21 1.71
CA ILE A 155 14.85 0.79 1.17
C ILE A 155 14.79 0.56 -0.38
#